data_c620dc9d17bc1e45dcd08a7cc6ffd32c
#
_entry.id   c620dc9d17bc1e45dcd08a7cc6ffd32c
#
_cell.length_a   1.000
_cell.length_b   1.000
_cell.length_c   1.000
_cell.angle_alpha   90.00
_cell.angle_beta   90.00
_cell.angle_gamma   90.00
#
_symmetry.space_group_name_H-M   'P 1'
#
loop_
_entity.id
_entity.type
_entity.pdbx_description
1 polymer ?
#
loop_
_entity_poly.entity_id
_entity_poly.type
_entity_poly.pdbx_seq_one_letter_code
_entity_poly.pdbx_strand_id
1 'polypeptide(L)'
;MREYGNVVIEIAKISQGGRSILTKLENILEQILEKLQDSLTHEQLSELESTMVIAFHGIEVQEEHTQLVTSERTWEKILRMYCAAKRVENCSERTIKGYSRCIIQFFTQINKKINNITTNDIRYYLAFFQETHHTSIVYLDNIRRYLNSFFTWVADEGYIQSNPMRKLKKMRVPTKLKKTFSAAEMEELRCSANSQRDIAIMEFLYCTATRIGEAVSVNRSDIDWQRKELMVYGEKGKKERTVYLTDRCIYHLKKYLDERKDTNEALFVSSKSPHKLLFFAIIVKSSIILFFNGF
;
A
#
# COMPACT_ATOMS: atom_id res chain seq x y z
N MET A 1 -8.02 6.03 -61.28
CA MET A 1 -8.38 5.27 -60.07
C MET A 1 -8.64 3.77 -60.30
N ARG A 2 -8.26 3.13 -61.39
CA ARG A 2 -8.47 1.68 -61.62
C ARG A 2 -7.19 0.89 -61.99
N GLU A 3 -6.03 1.52 -62.04
CA GLU A 3 -4.78 0.82 -62.42
C GLU A 3 -3.88 0.45 -61.23
N TYR A 4 -4.10 1.03 -60.07
CA TYR A 4 -3.30 0.76 -58.87
C TYR A 4 -3.65 -0.55 -58.12
N GLY A 5 -4.83 -1.13 -58.39
CA GLY A 5 -5.28 -2.36 -57.73
C GLY A 5 -4.66 -3.66 -58.25
N ASN A 6 -3.95 -3.64 -59.39
CA ASN A 6 -3.51 -4.89 -60.02
C ASN A 6 -2.13 -5.38 -59.58
N VAL A 7 -1.24 -4.50 -59.13
CA VAL A 7 0.11 -4.89 -58.69
C VAL A 7 0.08 -5.52 -57.30
N VAL A 8 -0.78 -5.04 -56.40
CA VAL A 8 -0.96 -5.58 -55.03
C VAL A 8 -1.60 -6.97 -55.04
N ILE A 9 -2.46 -7.26 -56.04
CA ILE A 9 -3.16 -8.54 -56.14
C ILE A 9 -2.26 -9.69 -56.60
N GLU A 10 -1.16 -9.41 -57.29
CA GLU A 10 -0.25 -10.46 -57.79
C GLU A 10 0.68 -11.03 -56.70
N ILE A 11 0.96 -10.26 -55.66
CA ILE A 11 1.78 -10.68 -54.51
C ILE A 11 0.98 -11.58 -53.55
N ALA A 12 -0.34 -11.41 -53.49
CA ALA A 12 -1.25 -12.13 -52.59
C ALA A 12 -1.50 -13.61 -52.92
N LYS A 13 -1.04 -14.08 -54.08
CA LYS A 13 -1.32 -15.46 -54.54
C LYS A 13 -0.37 -16.56 -54.05
N ILE A 14 0.65 -16.25 -53.24
CA ILE A 14 1.74 -17.19 -52.93
C ILE A 14 1.68 -17.82 -51.55
N SER A 15 0.76 -17.48 -50.63
CA SER A 15 0.67 -18.20 -49.36
C SER A 15 -0.74 -18.30 -48.79
N GLN A 16 -1.20 -19.52 -48.54
CA GLN A 16 -2.53 -19.86 -47.98
C GLN A 16 -2.67 -19.63 -46.45
N GLY A 17 -1.76 -18.94 -45.79
CA GLY A 17 -1.80 -18.73 -44.36
C GLY A 17 -1.84 -17.27 -43.87
N GLY A 18 -1.67 -16.29 -44.77
CA GLY A 18 -1.35 -14.93 -44.38
C GLY A 18 -2.42 -13.85 -44.66
N ARG A 19 -3.67 -14.20 -44.98
CA ARG A 19 -4.71 -13.24 -45.40
C ARG A 19 -5.01 -12.08 -44.46
N SER A 20 -4.83 -12.26 -43.12
CA SER A 20 -5.13 -11.20 -42.14
C SER A 20 -3.99 -10.18 -41.97
N ILE A 21 -2.76 -10.54 -42.24
CA ILE A 21 -1.56 -9.73 -41.99
C ILE A 21 -1.25 -8.85 -43.20
N LEU A 22 -1.41 -9.40 -44.43
CA LEU A 22 -1.24 -8.66 -45.67
C LEU A 22 -2.21 -7.47 -45.79
N THR A 23 -3.47 -7.65 -45.44
CA THR A 23 -4.50 -6.59 -45.47
C THR A 23 -4.16 -5.40 -44.53
N LYS A 24 -3.42 -5.62 -43.48
CA LYS A 24 -3.03 -4.53 -42.56
C LYS A 24 -1.83 -3.72 -43.02
N LEU A 25 -0.84 -4.38 -43.60
CA LEU A 25 0.29 -3.71 -44.23
C LEU A 25 -0.18 -2.88 -45.43
N GLU A 26 -1.10 -3.40 -46.22
CA GLU A 26 -1.76 -2.68 -47.33
C GLU A 26 -2.49 -1.41 -46.84
N ASN A 27 -3.25 -1.52 -45.74
CA ASN A 27 -3.93 -0.37 -45.12
C ASN A 27 -2.96 0.71 -44.60
N ILE A 28 -1.81 0.29 -44.03
CA ILE A 28 -0.79 1.24 -43.58
C ILE A 28 -0.13 1.94 -44.73
N LEU A 29 0.19 1.21 -45.83
CA LEU A 29 0.74 1.77 -47.06
C LEU A 29 -0.21 2.77 -47.68
N GLU A 30 -1.49 2.44 -47.82
CA GLU A 30 -2.53 3.34 -48.32
C GLU A 30 -2.63 4.62 -47.48
N GLN A 31 -2.64 4.53 -46.17
CA GLN A 31 -2.69 5.71 -45.30
C GLN A 31 -1.44 6.59 -45.39
N ILE A 32 -0.25 6.03 -45.63
CA ILE A 32 0.97 6.81 -45.85
C ILE A 32 0.93 7.51 -47.17
N LEU A 33 0.52 6.82 -48.25
CA LEU A 33 0.42 7.40 -49.60
C LEU A 33 -0.65 8.50 -49.64
N GLU A 34 -1.81 8.31 -48.99
CA GLU A 34 -2.87 9.29 -48.87
C GLU A 34 -2.40 10.58 -48.16
N LYS A 35 -1.62 10.44 -47.10
CA LYS A 35 -1.06 11.61 -46.38
C LYS A 35 0.02 12.37 -47.13
N LEU A 36 0.72 11.73 -48.05
CA LEU A 36 1.85 12.31 -48.76
C LEU A 36 1.47 12.77 -50.18
N GLN A 37 0.26 12.43 -50.67
CA GLN A 37 -0.18 12.77 -52.04
C GLN A 37 -0.17 14.27 -52.34
N ASP A 38 -0.41 15.14 -51.33
CA ASP A 38 -0.39 16.59 -51.51
C ASP A 38 1.03 17.20 -51.42
N SER A 39 2.01 16.43 -50.98
CA SER A 39 3.37 16.89 -50.71
C SER A 39 4.42 16.36 -51.70
N LEU A 40 4.11 15.30 -52.44
CA LEU A 40 5.05 14.63 -53.34
C LEU A 40 4.51 14.61 -54.78
N THR A 41 5.43 14.60 -55.77
CA THR A 41 5.08 14.42 -57.16
C THR A 41 4.69 12.98 -57.46
N HIS A 42 3.96 12.74 -58.54
CA HIS A 42 3.49 11.41 -58.95
C HIS A 42 4.65 10.40 -59.10
N GLU A 43 5.79 10.84 -59.66
CA GLU A 43 6.99 9.99 -59.80
C GLU A 43 7.57 9.62 -58.40
N GLN A 44 7.64 10.58 -57.47
CA GLN A 44 8.11 10.35 -56.11
C GLN A 44 7.19 9.43 -55.29
N LEU A 45 5.87 9.51 -55.49
CA LEU A 45 4.94 8.59 -54.87
C LEU A 45 5.08 7.17 -55.38
N SER A 46 5.29 6.97 -56.69
CA SER A 46 5.51 5.65 -57.30
C SER A 46 6.84 5.03 -56.85
N GLU A 47 7.90 5.85 -56.73
CA GLU A 47 9.19 5.39 -56.23
C GLU A 47 9.11 5.03 -54.71
N LEU A 48 8.39 5.81 -53.91
CA LEU A 48 8.11 5.53 -52.53
C LEU A 48 7.34 4.22 -52.36
N GLU A 49 6.27 4.01 -53.11
CA GLU A 49 5.46 2.80 -53.10
C GLU A 49 6.29 1.56 -53.42
N SER A 50 7.06 1.59 -54.49
CA SER A 50 7.91 0.48 -54.90
C SER A 50 9.00 0.18 -53.87
N THR A 51 9.61 1.22 -53.25
CA THR A 51 10.64 1.09 -52.24
C THR A 51 10.07 0.48 -50.94
N MET A 52 8.87 0.90 -50.51
CA MET A 52 8.18 0.36 -49.35
C MET A 52 7.77 -1.11 -49.55
N VAL A 53 7.27 -1.48 -50.70
CA VAL A 53 6.94 -2.87 -51.03
C VAL A 53 8.17 -3.77 -50.97
N ILE A 54 9.33 -3.32 -51.48
CA ILE A 54 10.58 -4.05 -51.40
C ILE A 54 11.10 -4.14 -49.95
N ALA A 55 11.02 -3.02 -49.23
CA ALA A 55 11.49 -2.96 -47.82
C ALA A 55 10.70 -3.86 -46.89
N PHE A 56 9.39 -4.00 -47.11
CA PHE A 56 8.51 -4.85 -46.28
C PHE A 56 8.42 -6.29 -46.80
N HIS A 57 9.06 -6.61 -47.92
CA HIS A 57 9.09 -7.97 -48.43
C HIS A 57 9.85 -8.92 -47.48
N GLY A 58 9.12 -9.91 -46.91
CA GLY A 58 9.68 -10.86 -45.98
C GLY A 58 9.72 -10.44 -44.50
N ILE A 59 9.14 -9.26 -44.19
CA ILE A 59 8.96 -8.85 -42.78
C ILE A 59 7.63 -9.41 -42.28
N GLU A 60 7.70 -10.27 -41.27
CA GLU A 60 6.54 -10.73 -40.52
C GLU A 60 6.17 -9.66 -39.49
N VAL A 61 5.12 -8.87 -39.75
CA VAL A 61 4.58 -7.90 -38.79
C VAL A 61 3.81 -8.69 -37.73
N GLN A 62 4.43 -8.96 -36.60
CA GLN A 62 3.73 -9.42 -35.41
C GLN A 62 3.04 -8.21 -34.78
N GLU A 63 1.71 -8.26 -34.65
CA GLU A 63 1.01 -7.32 -33.79
C GLU A 63 1.53 -7.49 -32.35
N GLU A 64 2.45 -6.65 -31.91
CA GLU A 64 2.38 -6.22 -30.54
C GLU A 64 1.07 -5.42 -30.43
N HIS A 65 0.12 -5.99 -29.74
CA HIS A 65 -1.05 -5.23 -29.28
C HIS A 65 -0.55 -4.08 -28.40
N THR A 66 -0.09 -3.01 -29.02
CA THR A 66 0.02 -1.69 -28.42
C THR A 66 -1.41 -1.13 -28.31
N GLN A 67 -2.25 -1.83 -27.57
CA GLN A 67 -3.27 -1.12 -26.85
C GLN A 67 -2.50 -0.13 -25.98
N LEU A 68 -2.76 1.15 -26.14
CA LEU A 68 -2.62 2.19 -25.11
C LEU A 68 -3.67 1.95 -23.98
N VAL A 69 -3.83 0.72 -23.60
CA VAL A 69 -4.12 0.29 -22.26
C VAL A 69 -2.74 0.38 -21.61
N THR A 70 -2.54 1.31 -20.70
CA THR A 70 -1.54 1.15 -19.65
C THR A 70 -1.50 -0.34 -19.38
N SER A 71 -0.46 -1.04 -19.85
CA SER A 71 -0.32 -2.46 -19.61
C SER A 71 -0.10 -2.58 -18.11
N GLU A 72 -1.23 -2.66 -17.39
CA GLU A 72 -1.18 -2.92 -15.98
C GLU A 72 -0.30 -4.13 -15.82
N ARG A 73 0.84 -3.92 -15.20
CA ARG A 73 1.72 -5.03 -14.91
C ARG A 73 0.84 -6.10 -14.27
N THR A 74 0.89 -7.31 -14.76
CA THR A 74 -0.03 -8.39 -14.33
C THR A 74 -0.14 -8.49 -12.79
N TRP A 75 0.95 -8.20 -12.06
CA TRP A 75 0.96 -8.20 -10.61
C TRP A 75 0.17 -7.03 -9.98
N GLU A 76 0.05 -5.88 -10.65
CA GLU A 76 -0.75 -4.73 -10.17
C GLU A 76 -2.25 -5.05 -10.18
N LYS A 77 -2.70 -5.75 -11.22
CA LYS A 77 -4.08 -6.25 -11.29
C LYS A 77 -4.34 -7.27 -10.18
N ILE A 78 -3.43 -8.22 -9.98
CA ILE A 78 -3.52 -9.23 -8.93
C ILE A 78 -3.51 -8.58 -7.55
N LEU A 79 -2.67 -7.55 -7.32
CA LEU A 79 -2.64 -6.79 -6.07
C LEU A 79 -3.98 -6.11 -5.78
N ARG A 80 -4.64 -5.52 -6.79
CA ARG A 80 -5.97 -4.92 -6.60
C ARG A 80 -7.01 -5.96 -6.17
N MET A 81 -7.00 -7.14 -6.79
CA MET A 81 -7.88 -8.25 -6.42
C MET A 81 -7.59 -8.75 -5.00
N TYR A 82 -6.31 -8.90 -4.63
CA TYR A 82 -5.90 -9.23 -3.27
C TYR A 82 -6.39 -8.21 -2.25
N CYS A 83 -6.25 -6.91 -2.53
CA CYS A 83 -6.75 -5.86 -1.64
C CYS A 83 -8.28 -5.91 -1.49
N ALA A 84 -9.01 -6.21 -2.58
CA ALA A 84 -10.46 -6.40 -2.53
C ALA A 84 -10.83 -7.62 -1.66
N ALA A 85 -10.16 -8.75 -1.85
CA ALA A 85 -10.35 -9.94 -1.00
C ALA A 85 -10.11 -9.63 0.48
N LYS A 86 -9.03 -8.89 0.81
CA LYS A 86 -8.74 -8.48 2.19
C LYS A 86 -9.76 -7.51 2.78
N ARG A 87 -10.45 -6.70 1.96
CA ARG A 87 -11.60 -5.90 2.43
C ARG A 87 -12.80 -6.77 2.77
N VAL A 88 -13.10 -7.77 1.94
CA VAL A 88 -14.16 -8.75 2.23
C VAL A 88 -13.85 -9.52 3.52
N GLU A 89 -12.59 -9.87 3.79
CA GLU A 89 -12.13 -10.47 5.05
C GLU A 89 -12.17 -9.48 6.23
N ASN A 90 -12.67 -8.25 6.03
CA ASN A 90 -12.77 -7.22 7.06
C ASN A 90 -11.43 -6.76 7.64
N CYS A 91 -10.36 -6.79 6.86
CA CYS A 91 -9.09 -6.18 7.23
C CYS A 91 -9.22 -4.65 7.25
N SER A 92 -8.55 -4.00 8.22
CA SER A 92 -8.54 -2.54 8.29
C SER A 92 -7.82 -1.93 7.09
N GLU A 93 -8.26 -0.75 6.62
CA GLU A 93 -7.61 -0.02 5.52
C GLU A 93 -6.12 0.27 5.81
N ARG A 94 -5.76 0.47 7.08
CA ARG A 94 -4.36 0.62 7.50
C ARG A 94 -3.55 -0.64 7.21
N THR A 95 -4.12 -1.82 7.47
CA THR A 95 -3.48 -3.12 7.17
C THR A 95 -3.34 -3.32 5.67
N ILE A 96 -4.40 -3.03 4.90
CA ILE A 96 -4.39 -3.15 3.43
C ILE A 96 -3.35 -2.22 2.81
N LYS A 97 -3.26 -0.97 3.28
CA LYS A 97 -2.20 -0.03 2.86
C LYS A 97 -0.80 -0.57 3.18
N GLY A 98 -0.62 -1.25 4.31
CA GLY A 98 0.63 -1.91 4.68
C GLY A 98 1.01 -3.03 3.69
N TYR A 99 0.08 -3.91 3.36
CA TYR A 99 0.25 -4.95 2.34
C TYR A 99 0.61 -4.34 0.99
N SER A 100 -0.19 -3.39 0.51
CA SER A 100 0.01 -2.77 -0.81
C SER A 100 1.39 -2.13 -0.93
N ARG A 101 1.79 -1.32 0.06
CA ARG A 101 3.12 -0.68 0.06
C ARG A 101 4.25 -1.70 -0.03
N CYS A 102 4.19 -2.74 0.77
CA CYS A 102 5.22 -3.79 0.80
C CYS A 102 5.30 -4.53 -0.54
N ILE A 103 4.15 -4.90 -1.13
CA ILE A 103 4.08 -5.66 -2.38
C ILE A 103 4.54 -4.78 -3.56
N ILE A 104 4.11 -3.53 -3.64
CA ILE A 104 4.56 -2.58 -4.66
C ILE A 104 6.08 -2.44 -4.60
N GLN A 105 6.63 -2.19 -3.40
CA GLN A 105 8.07 -2.03 -3.22
C GLN A 105 8.85 -3.29 -3.65
N PHE A 106 8.35 -4.48 -3.32
CA PHE A 106 8.94 -5.75 -3.73
C PHE A 106 8.99 -5.89 -5.25
N PHE A 107 7.84 -5.73 -5.95
CA PHE A 107 7.80 -5.89 -7.41
C PHE A 107 8.55 -4.80 -8.16
N THR A 108 8.56 -3.57 -7.66
CA THR A 108 9.36 -2.48 -8.24
C THR A 108 10.85 -2.80 -8.19
N GLN A 109 11.33 -3.40 -7.11
CA GLN A 109 12.75 -3.72 -6.94
C GLN A 109 13.16 -4.98 -7.70
N ILE A 110 12.36 -6.04 -7.65
CA ILE A 110 12.69 -7.32 -8.31
C ILE A 110 12.46 -7.27 -9.82
N ASN A 111 11.51 -6.46 -10.27
CA ASN A 111 11.17 -6.26 -11.70
C ASN A 111 11.01 -7.56 -12.51
N LYS A 112 10.35 -8.57 -11.94
CA LYS A 112 10.05 -9.86 -12.57
C LYS A 112 8.55 -10.07 -12.69
N LYS A 113 8.14 -10.87 -13.68
CA LYS A 113 6.76 -11.36 -13.77
C LYS A 113 6.44 -12.23 -12.57
N ILE A 114 5.23 -12.18 -12.05
CA ILE A 114 4.80 -12.88 -10.84
C ILE A 114 5.05 -14.40 -10.90
N ASN A 115 4.85 -15.02 -12.07
CA ASN A 115 5.08 -16.45 -12.29
C ASN A 115 6.56 -16.84 -12.25
N ASN A 116 7.48 -15.89 -12.41
CA ASN A 116 8.92 -16.11 -12.43
C ASN A 116 9.59 -15.80 -11.09
N ILE A 117 8.80 -15.47 -10.07
CA ILE A 117 9.32 -15.19 -8.72
C ILE A 117 9.68 -16.52 -8.04
N THR A 118 10.92 -16.60 -7.61
CA THR A 118 11.46 -17.77 -6.90
C THR A 118 11.69 -17.45 -5.41
N THR A 119 11.87 -18.51 -4.60
CA THR A 119 12.26 -18.34 -3.18
C THR A 119 13.58 -17.56 -3.04
N ASN A 120 14.52 -17.71 -4.00
CA ASN A 120 15.80 -17.00 -3.94
C ASN A 120 15.64 -15.50 -4.23
N ASP A 121 14.73 -15.11 -5.10
CA ASP A 121 14.42 -13.69 -5.33
C ASP A 121 13.92 -13.02 -4.05
N ILE A 122 13.07 -13.71 -3.30
CA ILE A 122 12.57 -13.20 -2.03
C ILE A 122 13.67 -13.12 -0.96
N ARG A 123 14.55 -14.15 -0.88
CA ARG A 123 15.71 -14.11 0.02
C ARG A 123 16.63 -12.94 -0.30
N TYR A 124 16.96 -12.77 -1.59
CA TYR A 124 17.77 -11.66 -2.05
C TYR A 124 17.15 -10.32 -1.68
N TYR A 125 15.86 -10.14 -1.97
CA TYR A 125 15.12 -8.92 -1.63
C TYR A 125 15.21 -8.60 -0.12
N LEU A 126 14.95 -9.58 0.73
CA LEU A 126 14.97 -9.37 2.18
C LEU A 126 16.38 -9.04 2.70
N ALA A 127 17.41 -9.71 2.18
CA ALA A 127 18.80 -9.44 2.54
C ALA A 127 19.23 -8.03 2.08
N PHE A 128 18.97 -7.70 0.81
CA PHE A 128 19.24 -6.37 0.25
C PHE A 128 18.50 -5.27 1.00
N PHE A 129 17.22 -5.49 1.31
CA PHE A 129 16.42 -4.53 2.07
C PHE A 129 16.98 -4.26 3.46
N GLN A 130 17.42 -5.32 4.16
CA GLN A 130 18.06 -5.20 5.47
C GLN A 130 19.36 -4.39 5.42
N GLU A 131 20.19 -4.67 4.44
CA GLU A 131 21.49 -4.02 4.25
C GLU A 131 21.33 -2.54 3.90
N THR A 132 20.46 -2.24 2.92
CA THR A 132 20.28 -0.87 2.41
C THR A 132 19.58 0.06 3.41
N HIS A 133 18.58 -0.47 4.16
CA HIS A 133 17.76 0.36 5.05
C HIS A 133 18.13 0.19 6.53
N HIS A 134 19.13 -0.64 6.87
CA HIS A 134 19.54 -0.93 8.24
C HIS A 134 18.37 -1.26 9.18
N THR A 135 17.39 -2.00 8.67
CA THR A 135 16.13 -2.27 9.37
C THR A 135 16.26 -3.35 10.42
N SER A 136 15.43 -3.27 11.46
CA SER A 136 15.38 -4.30 12.50
C SER A 136 14.86 -5.65 11.96
N ILE A 137 15.31 -6.76 12.54
CA ILE A 137 14.82 -8.11 12.20
C ILE A 137 13.31 -8.22 12.38
N VAL A 138 12.72 -7.48 13.36
CA VAL A 138 11.26 -7.42 13.59
C VAL A 138 10.54 -6.85 12.37
N TYR A 139 11.05 -5.74 11.83
CA TYR A 139 10.47 -5.11 10.65
C TYR A 139 10.62 -5.99 9.42
N LEU A 140 11.79 -6.62 9.26
CA LEU A 140 12.05 -7.55 8.17
C LEU A 140 11.11 -8.78 8.21
N ASP A 141 10.83 -9.33 9.41
CA ASP A 141 9.82 -10.41 9.56
C ASP A 141 8.40 -9.92 9.23
N ASN A 142 8.07 -8.67 9.48
CA ASN A 142 6.78 -8.10 9.05
C ASN A 142 6.69 -8.03 7.51
N ILE A 143 7.74 -7.61 6.81
CA ILE A 143 7.80 -7.64 5.35
C ILE A 143 7.60 -9.09 4.85
N ARG A 144 8.34 -10.05 5.43
CA ARG A 144 8.19 -11.47 5.10
C ARG A 144 6.75 -11.95 5.29
N ARG A 145 6.08 -11.56 6.38
CA ARG A 145 4.67 -11.91 6.67
C ARG A 145 3.71 -11.33 5.64
N TYR A 146 3.93 -10.08 5.20
CA TYR A 146 3.12 -9.45 4.17
C TYR A 146 3.26 -10.16 2.82
N LEU A 147 4.50 -10.44 2.40
CA LEU A 147 4.76 -11.20 1.19
C LEU A 147 4.19 -12.63 1.29
N ASN A 148 4.31 -13.29 2.44
CA ASN A 148 3.73 -14.61 2.63
C ASN A 148 2.21 -14.60 2.51
N SER A 149 1.52 -13.62 3.08
CA SER A 149 0.07 -13.50 2.95
C SER A 149 -0.36 -13.32 1.49
N PHE A 150 0.38 -12.49 0.75
CA PHE A 150 0.11 -12.24 -0.66
C PHE A 150 0.35 -13.49 -1.52
N PHE A 151 1.55 -14.07 -1.46
CA PHE A 151 1.88 -15.23 -2.29
C PHE A 151 1.10 -16.50 -1.94
N THR A 152 0.65 -16.63 -0.69
CA THR A 152 -0.27 -17.71 -0.30
C THR A 152 -1.61 -17.53 -1.02
N TRP A 153 -2.22 -16.34 -0.91
CA TRP A 153 -3.47 -16.05 -1.60
C TRP A 153 -3.34 -16.18 -3.13
N VAL A 154 -2.25 -15.70 -3.72
CA VAL A 154 -1.99 -15.80 -5.18
C VAL A 154 -1.88 -17.25 -5.63
N ALA A 155 -1.29 -18.14 -4.81
CA ALA A 155 -1.22 -19.57 -5.10
C ALA A 155 -2.57 -20.27 -4.91
N ASP A 156 -3.30 -19.92 -3.86
CA ASP A 156 -4.63 -20.48 -3.55
C ASP A 156 -5.65 -20.11 -4.64
N GLU A 157 -5.58 -18.90 -5.21
CA GLU A 157 -6.40 -18.45 -6.35
C GLU A 157 -5.90 -19.02 -7.72
N GLY A 158 -4.81 -19.77 -7.74
CA GLY A 158 -4.30 -20.42 -8.95
C GLY A 158 -3.52 -19.52 -9.91
N TYR A 159 -3.18 -18.29 -9.53
CA TYR A 159 -2.37 -17.39 -10.36
C TYR A 159 -0.92 -17.86 -10.52
N ILE A 160 -0.40 -18.64 -9.58
CA ILE A 160 0.92 -19.30 -9.65
C ILE A 160 0.80 -20.76 -9.26
N GLN A 161 1.64 -21.62 -9.84
CA GLN A 161 1.61 -23.07 -9.58
C GLN A 161 2.06 -23.44 -8.16
N SER A 162 2.97 -22.67 -7.58
CA SER A 162 3.50 -22.95 -6.23
C SER A 162 3.87 -21.68 -5.50
N ASN A 163 3.61 -21.68 -4.19
CA ASN A 163 3.96 -20.55 -3.33
C ASN A 163 5.48 -20.45 -3.11
N PRO A 164 6.17 -19.40 -3.61
CA PRO A 164 7.62 -19.23 -3.43
C PRO A 164 8.04 -18.99 -1.98
N MET A 165 7.08 -18.63 -1.11
CA MET A 165 7.34 -18.42 0.33
C MET A 165 7.42 -19.74 1.12
N ARG A 166 6.99 -20.87 0.57
CA ARG A 166 6.86 -22.15 1.29
C ARG A 166 8.15 -22.62 1.95
N LYS A 167 9.32 -22.36 1.31
CA LYS A 167 10.64 -22.73 1.83
C LYS A 167 11.27 -21.66 2.74
N LEU A 168 10.58 -20.54 2.98
CA LEU A 168 11.09 -19.42 3.76
C LEU A 168 10.58 -19.52 5.21
N LYS A 169 11.49 -19.86 6.13
CA LYS A 169 11.16 -20.00 7.55
C LYS A 169 10.94 -18.63 8.21
N LYS A 170 10.18 -18.62 9.31
CA LYS A 170 10.04 -17.45 10.19
C LYS A 170 11.41 -17.02 10.71
N MET A 171 11.66 -15.72 10.75
CA MET A 171 12.89 -15.17 11.32
C MET A 171 12.90 -15.34 12.85
N ARG A 172 14.07 -15.64 13.40
CA ARG A 172 14.25 -15.68 14.85
C ARG A 172 14.40 -14.26 15.36
N VAL A 173 13.34 -13.75 15.97
CA VAL A 173 13.33 -12.42 16.58
C VAL A 173 13.69 -12.59 18.07
N PRO A 174 14.76 -11.94 18.57
CA PRO A 174 15.06 -12.01 20.01
C PRO A 174 13.93 -11.34 20.81
N THR A 175 13.40 -12.06 21.79
CA THR A 175 12.40 -11.51 22.72
C THR A 175 13.15 -10.71 23.78
N LYS A 176 13.01 -9.40 23.77
CA LYS A 176 13.51 -8.53 24.83
C LYS A 176 12.39 -8.32 25.87
N LEU A 177 12.70 -8.54 27.13
CA LEU A 177 11.81 -8.12 28.22
C LEU A 177 11.72 -6.59 28.22
N LYS A 178 10.50 -6.09 28.18
CA LYS A 178 10.25 -4.66 28.25
C LYS A 178 10.31 -4.24 29.72
N LYS A 179 11.06 -3.18 30.00
CA LYS A 179 11.15 -2.60 31.33
C LYS A 179 9.84 -1.85 31.60
N THR A 180 9.20 -2.15 32.72
CA THR A 180 8.07 -1.37 33.25
C THR A 180 8.58 -0.22 34.11
N PHE A 181 7.81 0.86 34.17
CA PHE A 181 8.16 2.00 35.02
C PHE A 181 7.89 1.70 36.49
N SER A 182 8.81 2.08 37.38
CA SER A 182 8.59 2.13 38.80
C SER A 182 7.68 3.30 39.21
N ALA A 183 7.16 3.25 40.44
CA ALA A 183 6.35 4.35 40.97
C ALA A 183 7.12 5.70 40.97
N ALA A 184 8.42 5.65 41.28
CA ALA A 184 9.27 6.84 41.27
C ALA A 184 9.45 7.43 39.85
N GLU A 185 9.76 6.59 38.85
CA GLU A 185 9.86 7.01 37.46
C GLU A 185 8.54 7.60 36.94
N MET A 186 7.38 7.07 37.38
CA MET A 186 6.07 7.64 37.05
C MET A 186 5.87 9.02 37.66
N GLU A 187 6.37 9.25 38.88
CA GLU A 187 6.27 10.56 39.52
C GLU A 187 7.17 11.59 38.84
N GLU A 188 8.40 11.19 38.48
CA GLU A 188 9.28 12.05 37.66
C GLU A 188 8.64 12.46 36.34
N LEU A 189 7.94 11.54 35.67
CA LEU A 189 7.19 11.83 34.44
C LEU A 189 6.06 12.84 34.67
N ARG A 190 5.35 12.76 35.80
CA ARG A 190 4.31 13.72 36.19
C ARG A 190 4.91 15.11 36.42
N CYS A 191 6.02 15.17 37.15
CA CYS A 191 6.71 16.43 37.42
C CYS A 191 7.29 17.08 36.14
N SER A 192 7.69 16.27 35.16
CA SER A 192 8.25 16.75 33.89
C SER A 192 7.21 17.15 32.85
N ALA A 193 5.93 16.87 33.08
CA ALA A 193 4.86 17.17 32.15
C ALA A 193 4.62 18.69 32.03
N ASN A 194 4.60 19.19 30.79
CA ASN A 194 4.54 20.64 30.53
C ASN A 194 3.11 21.22 30.51
N SER A 195 2.08 20.38 30.58
CA SER A 195 0.69 20.83 30.51
C SER A 195 -0.24 19.91 31.31
N GLN A 196 -1.34 20.47 31.81
CA GLN A 196 -2.38 19.69 32.47
C GLN A 196 -2.98 18.64 31.57
N ARG A 197 -3.07 18.91 30.26
CA ARG A 197 -3.48 17.94 29.22
C ARG A 197 -2.56 16.73 29.21
N ASP A 198 -1.26 16.91 29.23
CA ASP A 198 -0.29 15.83 29.12
C ASP A 198 -0.33 14.93 30.38
N ILE A 199 -0.52 15.53 31.56
CA ILE A 199 -0.75 14.80 32.80
C ILE A 199 -2.06 13.97 32.72
N ALA A 200 -3.15 14.58 32.25
CA ALA A 200 -4.45 13.92 32.12
C ALA A 200 -4.38 12.72 31.15
N ILE A 201 -3.70 12.88 30.00
CA ILE A 201 -3.48 11.77 29.06
C ILE A 201 -2.68 10.64 29.70
N MET A 202 -1.60 10.98 30.40
CA MET A 202 -0.72 9.99 31.03
C MET A 202 -1.47 9.21 32.11
N GLU A 203 -2.21 9.88 33.00
CA GLU A 203 -3.02 9.25 34.03
C GLU A 203 -4.12 8.37 33.44
N PHE A 204 -4.78 8.84 32.37
CA PHE A 204 -5.82 8.08 31.69
C PHE A 204 -5.24 6.79 31.10
N LEU A 205 -4.15 6.87 30.35
CA LEU A 205 -3.52 5.69 29.75
C LEU A 205 -2.97 4.73 30.80
N TYR A 206 -2.41 5.27 31.89
CA TYR A 206 -1.85 4.46 32.98
C TYR A 206 -2.93 3.68 33.74
N CYS A 207 -4.06 4.31 34.10
CA CYS A 207 -5.10 3.63 34.87
C CYS A 207 -5.98 2.71 34.02
N THR A 208 -6.23 3.06 32.75
CA THR A 208 -7.14 2.30 31.88
C THR A 208 -6.44 1.22 31.07
N ALA A 209 -5.13 1.29 30.90
CA ALA A 209 -4.34 0.46 29.98
C ALA A 209 -4.95 0.38 28.56
N THR A 210 -5.63 1.46 28.13
CA THR A 210 -6.19 1.57 26.79
C THR A 210 -5.09 1.78 25.75
N ARG A 211 -5.32 1.27 24.54
CA ARG A 211 -4.43 1.62 23.43
C ARG A 211 -4.60 3.08 23.05
N ILE A 212 -3.53 3.69 22.52
CA ILE A 212 -3.58 5.10 22.09
C ILE A 212 -4.75 5.37 21.13
N GLY A 213 -5.01 4.47 20.17
CA GLY A 213 -6.14 4.61 19.23
C GLY A 213 -7.49 4.58 19.94
N GLU A 214 -7.65 3.73 20.94
CA GLU A 214 -8.86 3.67 21.77
C GLU A 214 -9.03 4.95 22.60
N ALA A 215 -7.97 5.43 23.25
CA ALA A 215 -8.00 6.67 24.04
C ALA A 215 -8.35 7.90 23.20
N VAL A 216 -7.89 7.96 21.96
CA VAL A 216 -8.19 9.07 21.04
C VAL A 216 -9.66 9.10 20.60
N SER A 217 -10.31 7.95 20.54
CA SER A 217 -11.72 7.84 20.14
C SER A 217 -12.71 8.13 21.28
N VAL A 218 -12.25 8.32 22.52
CA VAL A 218 -13.10 8.60 23.68
C VAL A 218 -13.62 10.04 23.62
N ASN A 219 -14.93 10.21 23.83
CA ASN A 219 -15.59 11.49 24.01
C ASN A 219 -15.79 11.83 25.50
N ARG A 220 -16.03 13.11 25.79
CA ARG A 220 -16.34 13.56 27.18
C ARG A 220 -17.58 12.87 27.74
N SER A 221 -18.57 12.61 26.88
CA SER A 221 -19.85 11.98 27.22
C SER A 221 -19.74 10.48 27.54
N ASP A 222 -18.65 9.82 27.11
CA ASP A 222 -18.46 8.38 27.30
C ASP A 222 -18.07 8.02 28.73
N ILE A 223 -17.71 9.02 29.56
CA ILE A 223 -17.26 8.82 30.94
C ILE A 223 -18.45 8.89 31.91
N ASP A 224 -18.69 7.80 32.62
CA ASP A 224 -19.53 7.83 33.81
C ASP A 224 -18.70 8.34 35.01
N TRP A 225 -18.90 9.64 35.32
CA TRP A 225 -18.16 10.32 36.40
C TRP A 225 -18.56 9.85 37.81
N GLN A 226 -19.75 9.26 37.97
CA GLN A 226 -20.21 8.75 39.25
C GLN A 226 -19.62 7.37 39.51
N ARG A 227 -19.68 6.47 38.50
CA ARG A 227 -19.14 5.12 38.61
C ARG A 227 -17.64 5.07 38.36
N LYS A 228 -17.06 6.15 37.85
CA LYS A 228 -15.65 6.26 37.47
C LYS A 228 -15.24 5.21 36.45
N GLU A 229 -16.07 5.00 35.45
CA GLU A 229 -15.88 4.01 34.41
C GLU A 229 -16.25 4.54 33.03
N LEU A 230 -15.75 3.87 32.01
CA LEU A 230 -16.18 4.09 30.62
C LEU A 230 -16.04 2.79 29.84
N MET A 231 -16.85 2.69 28.77
CA MET A 231 -16.75 1.59 27.82
C MET A 231 -15.83 1.98 26.69
N VAL A 232 -14.83 1.15 26.40
CA VAL A 232 -13.93 1.37 25.25
C VAL A 232 -14.12 0.28 24.22
N TYR A 233 -14.14 0.70 22.96
CA TYR A 233 -14.22 -0.19 21.81
C TYR A 233 -12.83 -0.46 21.26
N GLY A 234 -12.42 -1.72 21.30
CA GLY A 234 -11.14 -2.15 20.75
C GLY A 234 -11.17 -2.36 19.25
N GLU A 235 -10.60 -1.45 18.46
CA GLU A 235 -10.46 -1.63 17.00
C GLU A 235 -9.80 -2.97 16.63
N LYS A 236 -8.82 -3.41 17.43
CA LYS A 236 -8.14 -4.68 17.25
C LYS A 236 -8.90 -5.79 18.00
N GLY A 237 -9.73 -6.51 17.27
CA GLY A 237 -10.52 -7.61 17.78
C GLY A 237 -12.00 -7.26 18.02
N LYS A 238 -12.42 -6.03 17.74
CA LYS A 238 -13.82 -5.58 17.78
C LYS A 238 -14.56 -5.96 19.06
N LYS A 239 -13.88 -5.86 20.21
CA LYS A 239 -14.46 -6.18 21.51
C LYS A 239 -14.61 -4.92 22.36
N GLU A 240 -15.75 -4.79 22.99
CA GLU A 240 -16.01 -3.79 24.00
C GLU A 240 -15.50 -4.27 25.36
N ARG A 241 -15.00 -3.35 26.15
CA ARG A 241 -14.66 -3.60 27.55
C ARG A 241 -14.83 -2.36 28.39
N THR A 242 -15.30 -2.54 29.61
CA THR A 242 -15.33 -1.49 30.62
C THR A 242 -13.93 -1.30 31.18
N VAL A 243 -13.52 -0.05 31.35
CA VAL A 243 -12.29 0.37 32.03
C VAL A 243 -12.62 1.35 33.15
N TYR A 244 -11.82 1.33 34.21
CA TYR A 244 -12.07 2.10 35.42
C TYR A 244 -11.06 3.23 35.57
N LEU A 245 -11.54 4.35 36.11
CA LEU A 245 -10.73 5.55 36.37
C LEU A 245 -10.38 5.65 37.84
N THR A 246 -9.12 5.89 38.16
CA THR A 246 -8.71 6.22 39.51
C THR A 246 -9.09 7.64 39.92
N ASP A 247 -9.21 7.94 41.19
CA ASP A 247 -9.48 9.30 41.69
C ASP A 247 -8.47 10.33 41.18
N ARG A 248 -7.20 9.92 41.11
CA ARG A 248 -6.13 10.75 40.53
C ARG A 248 -6.39 11.05 39.05
N CYS A 249 -6.77 10.07 38.28
CA CYS A 249 -7.10 10.26 36.87
C CYS A 249 -8.26 11.23 36.70
N ILE A 250 -9.35 11.05 37.48
CA ILE A 250 -10.52 11.92 37.47
C ILE A 250 -10.15 13.35 37.82
N TYR A 251 -9.33 13.54 38.86
CA TYR A 251 -8.85 14.87 39.26
C TYR A 251 -8.14 15.59 38.11
N HIS A 252 -7.19 14.92 37.47
CA HIS A 252 -6.45 15.51 36.36
C HIS A 252 -7.29 15.69 35.10
N LEU A 253 -8.23 14.79 34.81
CA LEU A 253 -9.16 14.96 33.69
C LEU A 253 -10.08 16.16 33.91
N LYS A 254 -10.68 16.32 35.07
CA LYS A 254 -11.52 17.49 35.40
C LYS A 254 -10.74 18.78 35.26
N LYS A 255 -9.55 18.87 35.89
CA LYS A 255 -8.70 20.04 35.77
C LYS A 255 -8.33 20.38 34.33
N TYR A 256 -8.02 19.36 33.50
CA TYR A 256 -7.76 19.56 32.08
C TYR A 256 -9.00 20.05 31.34
N LEU A 257 -10.19 19.48 31.60
CA LEU A 257 -11.44 19.88 30.97
C LEU A 257 -11.86 21.31 31.35
N ASP A 258 -11.60 21.72 32.60
CA ASP A 258 -11.87 23.09 33.09
C ASP A 258 -10.99 24.14 32.39
N GLU A 259 -9.76 23.77 32.04
CA GLU A 259 -8.83 24.63 31.28
C GLU A 259 -9.19 24.77 29.78
N ARG A 260 -10.06 23.84 29.26
CA ARG A 260 -10.44 23.85 27.84
C ARG A 260 -11.45 24.95 27.52
N LYS A 261 -11.19 25.65 26.42
CA LYS A 261 -12.07 26.72 25.90
C LYS A 261 -12.80 26.33 24.61
N ASP A 262 -12.58 25.09 24.11
CA ASP A 262 -13.20 24.59 22.89
C ASP A 262 -14.46 23.77 23.18
N THR A 263 -15.30 23.59 22.15
CA THR A 263 -16.57 22.85 22.22
C THR A 263 -16.45 21.42 21.66
N ASN A 264 -15.23 20.95 21.36
CA ASN A 264 -15.06 19.62 20.76
C ASN A 264 -15.43 18.52 21.77
N GLU A 265 -16.22 17.56 21.32
CA GLU A 265 -16.69 16.45 22.16
C GLU A 265 -15.58 15.47 22.55
N ALA A 266 -14.53 15.36 21.75
CA ALA A 266 -13.42 14.44 22.06
C ALA A 266 -12.83 14.74 23.43
N LEU A 267 -12.52 13.68 24.21
CA LEU A 267 -11.88 13.82 25.51
C LEU A 267 -10.51 14.51 25.39
N PHE A 268 -9.71 14.12 24.43
CA PHE A 268 -8.38 14.70 24.20
C PHE A 268 -8.28 15.40 22.85
N VAL A 269 -7.83 16.66 22.85
CA VAL A 269 -7.66 17.48 21.65
C VAL A 269 -6.26 18.07 21.55
N SER A 270 -5.88 18.48 20.33
CA SER A 270 -4.61 19.20 20.13
C SER A 270 -4.66 20.59 20.77
N SER A 271 -3.52 21.11 21.23
CA SER A 271 -3.42 22.47 21.77
C SER A 271 -3.48 23.56 20.71
N LYS A 272 -3.43 23.22 19.41
CA LYS A 272 -3.46 24.16 18.29
C LYS A 272 -4.86 24.18 17.65
N SER A 273 -5.34 25.38 17.32
CA SER A 273 -6.55 25.54 16.50
C SER A 273 -6.28 25.14 15.04
N PRO A 274 -7.24 24.46 14.36
CA PRO A 274 -8.46 23.91 14.91
C PRO A 274 -8.15 22.72 15.84
N HIS A 275 -8.81 22.65 16.99
CA HIS A 275 -8.60 21.59 17.98
C HIS A 275 -9.07 20.25 17.41
N LYS A 276 -8.15 19.50 16.79
CA LYS A 276 -8.38 18.19 16.19
C LYS A 276 -8.09 17.07 17.19
N LEU A 277 -8.77 15.93 17.01
CA LEU A 277 -8.46 14.68 17.69
C LEU A 277 -6.95 14.37 17.68
N LEU A 278 -6.43 13.97 18.81
CA LEU A 278 -4.99 13.93 19.12
C LEU A 278 -4.29 12.63 18.65
N PHE A 279 -4.49 12.18 17.42
CA PHE A 279 -3.82 10.95 16.97
C PHE A 279 -2.29 11.10 16.82
N PHE A 280 -1.78 12.29 16.48
CA PHE A 280 -0.36 12.51 16.18
C PHE A 280 0.41 13.27 17.28
N ALA A 281 -0.27 14.03 18.13
CA ALA A 281 0.39 14.91 19.08
C ALA A 281 0.85 14.21 20.38
N ILE A 282 0.26 13.06 20.73
CA ILE A 282 0.75 12.22 21.82
C ILE A 282 2.14 11.68 21.48
N ILE A 283 2.43 11.48 20.18
CA ILE A 283 3.67 10.81 19.73
C ILE A 283 4.87 11.77 19.67
N VAL A 284 4.67 13.09 19.52
CA VAL A 284 5.75 13.94 19.00
C VAL A 284 6.46 14.82 20.05
N LYS A 285 5.95 14.96 21.27
CA LYS A 285 6.49 16.01 22.16
C LYS A 285 6.93 15.67 23.58
N SER A 286 6.87 14.45 24.02
CA SER A 286 7.30 14.18 25.40
C SER A 286 8.00 12.85 25.56
N SER A 287 8.83 12.77 26.57
CA SER A 287 9.37 11.55 27.21
C SER A 287 8.31 10.44 27.43
N ILE A 288 7.03 10.79 27.35
CA ILE A 288 5.86 9.91 27.33
C ILE A 288 5.89 8.91 26.15
N ILE A 289 6.55 9.24 25.03
CA ILE A 289 6.68 8.33 23.87
C ILE A 289 7.53 7.12 24.21
N LEU A 290 8.59 7.32 24.97
CA LEU A 290 9.42 6.21 25.47
C LEU A 290 8.62 5.29 26.39
N PHE A 291 7.61 5.85 27.06
CA PHE A 291 6.72 5.13 27.96
C PHE A 291 5.81 4.14 27.24
N PHE A 292 5.17 4.54 26.12
CA PHE A 292 4.16 3.72 25.43
C PHE A 292 4.69 2.89 24.25
N ASN A 293 5.88 3.16 23.72
CA ASN A 293 6.56 2.25 22.78
C ASN A 293 7.13 0.99 23.46
N GLY A 294 7.01 0.93 24.77
CA GLY A 294 7.34 -0.23 25.58
C GLY A 294 6.23 -1.30 25.66
N PHE A 295 4.95 -0.98 25.32
CA PHE A 295 3.82 -1.91 25.36
C PHE A 295 3.40 -2.46 24.00
#